data_0330839ba65210383bd9984ce1eb1b49
#
_entry.id   0330839ba65210383bd9984ce1eb1b49
#
_cell.length_a   1.000
_cell.length_b   1.000
_cell.length_c   1.000
_cell.angle_alpha   90.00
_cell.angle_beta   90.00
_cell.angle_gamma   90.00
#
_symmetry.space_group_name_H-M   'P 1'
#
loop_
_entity.id
_entity.type
_entity.pdbx_description
1 polymer ?
#
loop_
_entity_poly.entity_id
_entity_poly.type
_entity_poly.pdbx_seq_one_letter_code
_entity_poly.pdbx_strand_id
1 'polypeptide(L)'
;MPSDSSAKPGAAGINGRRNFLTSGAAAAAALATAGVATHAAAAPAINPYADPAKPMLPPSTMQLDLSRTALVVIDPQVDFLSPKGVAWGAVGASVQQHNTVENLSRLFAAAKANDVTVAVSPHHYYPTDKGWKFEGALEKLMHKIGMFNRLSPYSMEGFENSGADFMPQYKQHILDNKTIIASPHKVYGPEQNDLVLQLRKNRIDQVVLAGMSANLCVESHLRALLEGGFEVAVVRDATAAAILPEGDGYLAALTNFRFIANAVWTTGETVARLSARG
;
A
#
# COMPACT_ATOMS: atom_id res chain seq x y z
N MET A 1 -52.48 -0.30 -44.87
CA MET A 1 -52.39 -1.11 -46.12
C MET A 1 -51.20 -0.67 -46.91
N PRO A 2 -50.57 -1.53 -47.64
CA PRO A 2 -49.49 -2.42 -47.23
C PRO A 2 -48.22 -2.05 -48.01
N SER A 3 -47.11 -2.56 -47.79
CA SER A 3 -46.42 -3.79 -48.17
C SER A 3 -44.92 -3.61 -47.90
N ASP A 4 -44.31 -4.41 -47.21
CA ASP A 4 -43.72 -5.74 -47.50
C ASP A 4 -42.41 -5.67 -48.27
N SER A 5 -41.47 -6.36 -47.77
CA SER A 5 -40.39 -7.23 -48.27
C SER A 5 -39.04 -6.97 -47.61
N SER A 6 -38.68 -7.79 -46.64
CA SER A 6 -37.88 -9.02 -46.74
C SER A 6 -36.51 -8.81 -47.40
N ALA A 7 -35.46 -9.01 -46.56
CA ALA A 7 -34.37 -9.97 -46.83
C ALA A 7 -33.35 -10.00 -45.70
N LYS A 8 -33.25 -11.14 -44.99
CA LYS A 8 -31.99 -11.62 -44.43
C LYS A 8 -31.18 -12.30 -45.52
N PRO A 9 -29.87 -12.25 -45.47
CA PRO A 9 -29.07 -13.41 -45.14
C PRO A 9 -27.86 -13.02 -44.25
N GLY A 10 -27.18 -13.80 -43.53
CA GLY A 10 -26.91 -15.20 -43.51
C GLY A 10 -25.77 -15.37 -42.51
N ALA A 11 -25.87 -16.29 -41.61
CA ALA A 11 -24.85 -16.66 -40.65
C ALA A 11 -23.60 -17.24 -41.32
N ALA A 12 -22.43 -16.86 -40.87
CA ALA A 12 -21.22 -17.65 -41.08
C ALA A 12 -20.47 -17.72 -39.74
N GLY A 13 -20.61 -18.84 -39.03
CA GLY A 13 -19.81 -19.19 -37.90
C GLY A 13 -18.40 -19.59 -38.36
N ILE A 14 -17.40 -19.19 -37.60
CA ILE A 14 -16.09 -19.83 -37.70
C ILE A 14 -15.71 -20.24 -36.25
N ASN A 15 -15.95 -21.55 -36.00
CA ASN A 15 -15.31 -22.30 -34.95
C ASN A 15 -13.83 -22.46 -35.28
N GLY A 16 -12.95 -22.05 -34.40
CA GLY A 16 -11.52 -22.32 -34.48
C GLY A 16 -10.96 -22.75 -33.16
N ARG A 17 -11.40 -23.91 -32.64
CA ARG A 17 -10.65 -24.67 -31.63
C ARG A 17 -9.40 -25.20 -32.29
N ARG A 18 -8.24 -24.87 -31.81
CA ARG A 18 -7.00 -25.61 -32.05
C ARG A 18 -6.47 -26.17 -30.75
N ASN A 19 -6.80 -27.45 -30.54
CA ASN A 19 -6.07 -28.36 -29.68
C ASN A 19 -4.69 -28.59 -30.29
N PHE A 20 -3.64 -28.43 -29.49
CA PHE A 20 -2.37 -29.06 -29.74
C PHE A 20 -2.11 -30.06 -28.63
N LEU A 21 -2.37 -31.31 -28.95
CA LEU A 21 -1.89 -32.45 -28.17
C LEU A 21 -1.04 -33.30 -29.12
N THR A 22 0.07 -33.74 -28.56
CA THR A 22 0.73 -35.05 -28.67
C THR A 22 1.78 -35.29 -29.74
N SER A 23 2.90 -35.70 -29.19
CA SER A 23 3.67 -36.92 -29.47
C SER A 23 4.78 -36.84 -30.53
N GLY A 24 5.97 -36.99 -30.01
CA GLY A 24 7.16 -37.36 -30.77
C GLY A 24 8.21 -37.90 -29.82
N ALA A 25 8.10 -39.19 -29.49
CA ALA A 25 9.19 -39.91 -28.85
C ALA A 25 10.25 -40.23 -29.94
N ALA A 26 11.48 -39.77 -29.73
CA ALA A 26 12.65 -40.29 -30.46
C ALA A 26 13.73 -40.61 -29.45
N ALA A 27 14.02 -41.87 -29.34
CA ALA A 27 15.16 -42.40 -28.61
C ALA A 27 16.45 -41.99 -29.31
N ALA A 28 17.41 -41.43 -28.59
CA ALA A 28 18.78 -41.27 -29.03
C ALA A 28 19.73 -41.70 -27.89
N ALA A 29 20.67 -42.52 -28.30
CA ALA A 29 21.59 -43.32 -27.50
C ALA A 29 22.52 -42.47 -26.62
N ALA A 30 22.85 -43.03 -25.47
CA ALA A 30 23.83 -42.55 -24.53
C ALA A 30 25.26 -42.56 -25.12
N LEU A 31 25.93 -41.44 -25.06
CA LEU A 31 27.39 -41.35 -25.01
C LEU A 31 27.74 -40.69 -23.70
N ALA A 32 28.22 -41.52 -22.77
CA ALA A 32 28.75 -41.03 -21.49
C ALA A 32 30.10 -40.36 -21.75
N THR A 33 30.07 -39.02 -21.72
CA THR A 33 31.29 -38.24 -21.49
C THR A 33 31.20 -37.71 -20.06
N ALA A 34 32.11 -38.15 -19.19
CA ALA A 34 32.31 -37.62 -17.85
C ALA A 34 32.77 -36.16 -17.99
N GLY A 35 31.82 -35.24 -18.12
CA GLY A 35 32.03 -33.82 -18.02
C GLY A 35 31.97 -33.45 -16.57
N VAL A 36 33.06 -32.91 -16.01
CA VAL A 36 33.10 -32.26 -14.72
C VAL A 36 32.07 -31.13 -14.75
N ALA A 37 30.92 -31.34 -14.07
CA ALA A 37 29.93 -30.29 -13.89
C ALA A 37 30.53 -29.23 -12.95
N THR A 38 31.12 -28.22 -13.53
CA THR A 38 31.37 -26.98 -12.81
C THR A 38 29.99 -26.40 -12.47
N HIS A 39 29.55 -26.53 -11.21
CA HIS A 39 28.42 -25.76 -10.72
C HIS A 39 28.82 -24.29 -10.85
N ALA A 40 28.38 -23.66 -11.92
CA ALA A 40 28.34 -22.22 -11.97
C ALA A 40 27.46 -21.77 -10.81
N ALA A 41 28.05 -21.17 -9.77
CA ALA A 41 27.31 -20.56 -8.70
C ALA A 41 26.35 -19.56 -9.36
N ALA A 42 25.05 -19.75 -9.18
CA ALA A 42 24.05 -18.81 -9.67
C ALA A 42 24.43 -17.43 -9.11
N ALA A 43 24.54 -16.43 -9.98
CA ALA A 43 24.75 -15.06 -9.53
C ALA A 43 23.71 -14.74 -8.47
N PRO A 44 24.08 -14.06 -7.36
CA PRO A 44 23.14 -13.73 -6.30
C PRO A 44 21.95 -12.97 -6.92
N ALA A 45 20.74 -13.41 -6.61
CA ALA A 45 19.53 -12.76 -7.12
C ALA A 45 19.56 -11.29 -6.70
N ILE A 46 19.47 -10.40 -7.68
CA ILE A 46 19.46 -8.95 -7.43
C ILE A 46 18.20 -8.65 -6.63
N ASN A 47 18.35 -8.09 -5.42
CA ASN A 47 17.21 -7.59 -4.66
C ASN A 47 16.67 -6.31 -5.34
N PRO A 48 15.48 -6.33 -5.96
CA PRO A 48 14.95 -5.18 -6.69
C PRO A 48 14.63 -3.99 -5.78
N TYR A 49 14.53 -4.22 -4.48
CA TYR A 49 14.21 -3.18 -3.48
C TYR A 49 15.45 -2.57 -2.84
N ALA A 50 16.64 -3.10 -3.14
CA ALA A 50 17.88 -2.54 -2.63
C ALA A 50 18.08 -1.09 -3.10
N ASP A 51 18.70 -0.28 -2.27
CA ASP A 51 19.09 1.06 -2.68
C ASP A 51 20.13 0.99 -3.80
N PRO A 52 20.06 1.89 -4.78
CA PRO A 52 21.05 1.92 -5.85
C PRO A 52 22.44 2.18 -5.26
N ALA A 53 23.44 1.41 -5.69
CA ALA A 53 24.83 1.58 -5.24
C ALA A 53 25.40 2.97 -5.58
N LYS A 54 24.87 3.60 -6.63
CA LYS A 54 25.25 4.95 -7.07
C LYS A 54 23.97 5.75 -7.37
N PRO A 55 23.34 6.34 -6.36
CA PRO A 55 22.15 7.16 -6.58
C PRO A 55 22.52 8.43 -7.36
N MET A 56 21.65 8.85 -8.28
CA MET A 56 21.79 10.11 -9.02
C MET A 56 21.28 11.32 -8.24
N LEU A 57 20.29 11.09 -7.36
CA LEU A 57 19.74 12.16 -6.53
C LEU A 57 20.60 12.37 -5.28
N PRO A 58 20.68 13.61 -4.79
CA PRO A 58 21.45 13.90 -3.59
C PRO A 58 20.90 13.17 -2.38
N PRO A 59 21.75 12.79 -1.40
CA PRO A 59 21.29 12.20 -0.16
C PRO A 59 20.43 13.19 0.62
N SER A 60 19.48 12.66 1.38
CA SER A 60 18.63 13.46 2.26
C SER A 60 19.46 14.15 3.36
N THR A 61 19.17 15.41 3.60
CA THR A 61 19.71 16.19 4.73
C THR A 61 18.63 16.44 5.80
N MET A 62 17.44 15.83 5.66
CA MET A 62 16.33 16.02 6.58
C MET A 62 16.70 15.61 8.00
N GLN A 63 16.51 16.52 8.93
CA GLN A 63 16.61 16.30 10.39
C GLN A 63 15.22 16.47 11.00
N LEU A 64 14.91 15.68 12.03
CA LEU A 64 13.63 15.79 12.73
C LEU A 64 13.74 16.78 13.90
N ASP A 65 12.83 17.73 13.93
CA ASP A 65 12.48 18.49 15.11
C ASP A 65 11.20 17.85 15.69
N LEU A 66 11.34 17.08 16.77
CA LEU A 66 10.24 16.31 17.34
C LEU A 66 9.05 17.18 17.79
N SER A 67 9.27 18.45 18.09
CA SER A 67 8.21 19.39 18.51
C SER A 67 7.25 19.76 17.37
N ARG A 68 7.66 19.57 16.13
CA ARG A 68 6.89 19.87 14.90
C ARG A 68 6.77 18.67 13.96
N THR A 69 7.12 17.47 14.47
CA THR A 69 7.05 16.21 13.73
C THR A 69 5.82 15.41 14.14
N ALA A 70 5.16 14.77 13.17
CA ALA A 70 4.15 13.74 13.41
C ALA A 70 4.50 12.43 12.72
N LEU A 71 4.27 11.31 13.41
CA LEU A 71 4.11 10.02 12.77
C LEU A 71 2.70 9.94 12.18
N VAL A 72 2.60 9.81 10.86
CA VAL A 72 1.33 9.65 10.14
C VAL A 72 1.25 8.26 9.56
N VAL A 73 0.23 7.49 9.99
CA VAL A 73 0.01 6.12 9.51
C VAL A 73 -1.29 6.04 8.73
N ILE A 74 -1.17 5.61 7.48
CA ILE A 74 -2.29 5.50 6.55
C ILE A 74 -2.85 4.08 6.61
N ASP A 75 -4.16 3.95 6.72
CA ASP A 75 -4.92 2.70 6.67
C ASP A 75 -4.35 1.57 7.56
N PRO A 76 -4.11 1.79 8.88
CA PRO A 76 -3.60 0.76 9.76
C PRO A 76 -4.69 -0.26 10.14
N GLN A 77 -5.41 -0.76 9.12
CA GLN A 77 -6.70 -1.46 9.23
C GLN A 77 -6.57 -2.95 8.89
N VAL A 78 -7.49 -3.74 9.44
CA VAL A 78 -7.55 -5.19 9.34
C VAL A 78 -7.59 -5.67 7.90
N ASP A 79 -8.36 -5.01 7.02
CA ASP A 79 -8.51 -5.42 5.61
C ASP A 79 -7.17 -5.48 4.85
N PHE A 80 -6.21 -4.64 5.20
CA PHE A 80 -4.88 -4.67 4.61
C PHE A 80 -3.88 -5.55 5.37
N LEU A 81 -3.89 -5.47 6.70
CA LEU A 81 -2.75 -5.90 7.52
C LEU A 81 -2.97 -7.25 8.23
N SER A 82 -4.17 -7.82 8.12
CA SER A 82 -4.51 -9.11 8.72
C SER A 82 -4.66 -10.20 7.66
N PRO A 83 -4.18 -11.44 7.95
CA PRO A 83 -4.52 -12.60 7.11
C PRO A 83 -6.03 -12.85 6.93
N LYS A 84 -6.86 -12.24 7.78
CA LYS A 84 -8.33 -12.29 7.69
C LYS A 84 -8.91 -11.16 6.84
N GLY A 85 -8.12 -10.17 6.48
CA GLY A 85 -8.55 -9.01 5.68
C GLY A 85 -8.83 -9.38 4.23
N VAL A 86 -9.81 -8.73 3.62
CA VAL A 86 -10.24 -9.05 2.25
C VAL A 86 -9.20 -8.72 1.18
N ALA A 87 -8.24 -7.84 1.47
CA ALA A 87 -7.14 -7.50 0.58
C ALA A 87 -5.92 -8.41 0.73
N TRP A 88 -5.89 -9.30 1.74
CA TRP A 88 -4.69 -10.09 2.08
C TRP A 88 -4.16 -10.92 0.91
N GLY A 89 -5.03 -11.49 0.10
CA GLY A 89 -4.63 -12.27 -1.07
C GLY A 89 -3.78 -11.49 -2.08
N ALA A 90 -3.92 -10.17 -2.12
CA ALA A 90 -3.17 -9.28 -3.01
C ALA A 90 -1.93 -8.68 -2.34
N VAL A 91 -2.02 -8.34 -1.05
CA VAL A 91 -0.96 -7.56 -0.36
C VAL A 91 -0.15 -8.38 0.64
N GLY A 92 -0.67 -9.53 1.09
CA GLY A 92 -0.11 -10.27 2.22
C GLY A 92 1.34 -10.70 2.04
N ALA A 93 1.73 -11.12 0.83
CA ALA A 93 3.12 -11.47 0.54
C ALA A 93 4.06 -10.28 0.75
N SER A 94 3.69 -9.10 0.27
CA SER A 94 4.46 -7.87 0.44
C SER A 94 4.48 -7.42 1.91
N VAL A 95 3.35 -7.48 2.61
CA VAL A 95 3.25 -7.16 4.05
C VAL A 95 4.20 -8.04 4.87
N GLN A 96 4.25 -9.33 4.59
CA GLN A 96 5.16 -10.28 5.26
C GLN A 96 6.63 -10.02 4.88
N GLN A 97 6.91 -9.82 3.60
CA GLN A 97 8.27 -9.59 3.09
C GLN A 97 8.93 -8.36 3.73
N HIS A 98 8.16 -7.29 3.95
CA HIS A 98 8.66 -6.04 4.55
C HIS A 98 8.46 -5.99 6.07
N ASN A 99 7.90 -7.04 6.67
CA ASN A 99 7.58 -7.09 8.10
C ASN A 99 6.73 -5.87 8.56
N THR A 100 5.85 -5.40 7.68
CA THR A 100 5.13 -4.13 7.80
C THR A 100 4.36 -4.01 9.11
N VAL A 101 3.69 -5.10 9.53
CA VAL A 101 2.86 -5.09 10.76
C VAL A 101 3.70 -4.82 12.00
N GLU A 102 4.82 -5.51 12.14
CA GLU A 102 5.73 -5.33 13.28
C GLU A 102 6.42 -3.97 13.23
N ASN A 103 6.84 -3.55 12.05
CA ASN A 103 7.48 -2.25 11.85
C ASN A 103 6.54 -1.09 12.20
N LEU A 104 5.27 -1.16 11.86
CA LEU A 104 4.26 -0.19 12.31
C LEU A 104 4.10 -0.20 13.84
N SER A 105 4.09 -1.37 14.49
CA SER A 105 4.05 -1.47 15.95
C SER A 105 5.24 -0.74 16.59
N ARG A 106 6.44 -0.94 16.06
CA ARG A 106 7.67 -0.29 16.52
C ARG A 106 7.63 1.23 16.35
N LEU A 107 7.10 1.71 15.24
CA LEU A 107 6.93 3.15 14.99
C LEU A 107 5.95 3.78 15.96
N PHE A 108 4.76 3.17 16.16
CA PHE A 108 3.79 3.65 17.15
C PHE A 108 4.41 3.72 18.54
N ALA A 109 5.07 2.64 18.98
CA ALA A 109 5.71 2.58 20.29
C ALA A 109 6.79 3.67 20.45
N ALA A 110 7.66 3.85 19.44
CA ALA A 110 8.71 4.84 19.49
C ALA A 110 8.16 6.27 19.51
N ALA A 111 7.16 6.58 18.70
CA ALA A 111 6.53 7.90 18.70
C ALA A 111 5.88 8.22 20.05
N LYS A 112 5.13 7.28 20.62
CA LYS A 112 4.48 7.46 21.95
C LYS A 112 5.49 7.58 23.10
N ALA A 113 6.57 6.80 23.06
CA ALA A 113 7.60 6.86 24.10
C ALA A 113 8.38 8.18 24.12
N ASN A 114 8.36 8.93 23.03
CA ASN A 114 9.09 10.19 22.85
C ASN A 114 8.16 11.42 22.68
N ASP A 115 6.89 11.27 23.04
CA ASP A 115 5.86 12.33 22.96
C ASP A 115 5.72 12.97 21.58
N VAL A 116 6.05 12.22 20.52
CA VAL A 116 5.85 12.66 19.13
C VAL A 116 4.37 12.54 18.77
N THR A 117 3.84 13.57 18.13
CA THR A 117 2.46 13.57 17.65
C THR A 117 2.21 12.37 16.74
N VAL A 118 1.12 11.65 16.97
CA VAL A 118 0.67 10.55 16.12
C VAL A 118 -0.63 10.93 15.45
N ALA A 119 -0.73 10.67 14.16
CA ALA A 119 -1.97 10.80 13.39
C ALA A 119 -2.22 9.55 12.55
N VAL A 120 -3.48 9.19 12.38
CA VAL A 120 -3.91 8.11 11.47
C VAL A 120 -4.94 8.65 10.49
N SER A 121 -4.85 8.19 9.24
CA SER A 121 -5.79 8.52 8.16
C SER A 121 -6.45 7.22 7.70
N PRO A 122 -7.64 6.88 8.21
CA PRO A 122 -8.31 5.63 7.88
C PRO A 122 -9.12 5.74 6.59
N HIS A 123 -9.40 4.62 5.95
CA HIS A 123 -10.29 4.50 4.81
C HIS A 123 -11.61 3.84 5.24
N HIS A 124 -12.74 4.48 4.96
CA HIS A 124 -14.06 3.87 5.21
C HIS A 124 -14.98 4.09 4.02
N TYR A 125 -15.74 3.04 3.66
CA TYR A 125 -16.88 3.14 2.75
C TYR A 125 -18.20 2.97 3.49
N TYR A 126 -19.18 3.78 3.12
CA TYR A 126 -20.54 3.73 3.61
C TYR A 126 -21.50 3.19 2.52
N PRO A 127 -22.72 2.78 2.86
CA PRO A 127 -23.68 2.29 1.87
C PRO A 127 -23.92 3.25 0.68
N THR A 128 -23.87 4.57 0.93
CA THR A 128 -24.03 5.60 -0.11
C THR A 128 -22.89 5.62 -1.11
N ASP A 129 -21.70 5.22 -0.71
CA ASP A 129 -20.51 5.25 -1.58
C ASP A 129 -20.61 4.17 -2.66
N LYS A 130 -21.23 3.03 -2.36
CA LYS A 130 -21.50 1.94 -3.30
C LYS A 130 -22.44 2.30 -4.46
N GLY A 131 -23.06 3.45 -4.39
CA GLY A 131 -23.94 3.97 -5.46
C GLY A 131 -23.26 4.95 -6.41
N TRP A 132 -21.97 5.16 -6.30
CA TRP A 132 -21.24 6.10 -7.16
C TRP A 132 -21.42 5.78 -8.63
N LYS A 133 -21.51 6.83 -9.46
CA LYS A 133 -21.70 6.70 -10.90
C LYS A 133 -20.38 6.68 -11.67
N PHE A 134 -19.32 7.20 -11.06
CA PHE A 134 -17.98 7.26 -11.61
C PHE A 134 -17.02 6.59 -10.64
N GLU A 135 -16.52 5.43 -11.01
CA GLU A 135 -15.60 4.62 -10.22
C GLU A 135 -14.46 4.13 -11.09
N GLY A 136 -13.24 4.20 -10.56
CA GLY A 136 -12.08 3.53 -11.11
C GLY A 136 -12.18 2.01 -10.95
N ALA A 137 -11.29 1.28 -11.60
CA ALA A 137 -11.28 -0.19 -11.56
C ALA A 137 -11.09 -0.71 -10.13
N LEU A 138 -10.20 -0.09 -9.36
CA LEU A 138 -9.92 -0.51 -7.98
C LEU A 138 -11.09 -0.18 -7.04
N GLU A 139 -11.73 0.97 -7.17
CA GLU A 139 -12.91 1.34 -6.36
C GLU A 139 -14.04 0.32 -6.54
N LYS A 140 -14.33 -0.07 -7.78
CA LYS A 140 -15.30 -1.12 -8.11
C LYS A 140 -14.94 -2.46 -7.44
N LEU A 141 -13.66 -2.83 -7.45
CA LEU A 141 -13.19 -4.04 -6.79
C LEU A 141 -13.37 -3.95 -5.28
N MET A 142 -12.95 -2.85 -4.65
CA MET A 142 -13.07 -2.62 -3.20
C MET A 142 -14.53 -2.67 -2.74
N HIS A 143 -15.43 -2.04 -3.47
CA HIS A 143 -16.87 -2.12 -3.20
C HIS A 143 -17.42 -3.54 -3.36
N LYS A 144 -16.97 -4.27 -4.40
CA LYS A 144 -17.40 -5.66 -4.66
C LYS A 144 -16.98 -6.62 -3.55
N ILE A 145 -15.76 -6.49 -3.03
CA ILE A 145 -15.23 -7.37 -1.97
C ILE A 145 -15.60 -6.88 -0.57
N GLY A 146 -16.26 -5.75 -0.44
CA GLY A 146 -16.69 -5.20 0.84
C GLY A 146 -15.57 -4.60 1.69
N MET A 147 -14.48 -4.16 1.06
CA MET A 147 -13.33 -3.59 1.74
C MET A 147 -13.71 -2.30 2.48
N PHE A 148 -13.22 -2.14 3.72
CA PHE A 148 -13.44 -0.97 4.58
C PHE A 148 -14.90 -0.57 4.82
N ASN A 149 -15.82 -1.51 4.68
CA ASN A 149 -17.25 -1.24 4.85
C ASN A 149 -17.59 -0.83 6.27
N ARG A 150 -18.40 0.21 6.37
CA ARG A 150 -19.06 0.70 7.57
C ARG A 150 -20.57 0.86 7.30
N LEU A 151 -21.41 0.64 8.30
CA LEU A 151 -22.84 0.85 8.17
C LEU A 151 -23.22 2.34 8.07
N SER A 152 -22.50 3.20 8.81
CA SER A 152 -22.76 4.63 8.88
C SER A 152 -21.58 5.33 9.54
N PRO A 153 -21.37 6.63 9.29
CA PRO A 153 -20.38 7.42 10.03
C PRO A 153 -20.72 7.53 11.53
N TYR A 154 -21.99 7.42 11.90
CA TYR A 154 -22.48 7.59 13.27
C TYR A 154 -22.81 6.27 13.99
N SER A 155 -22.56 5.12 13.37
CA SER A 155 -22.81 3.80 13.98
C SER A 155 -21.52 3.05 14.18
N MET A 156 -21.35 2.48 15.38
CA MET A 156 -20.28 1.53 15.69
C MET A 156 -20.71 0.07 15.47
N GLU A 157 -21.97 -0.16 15.11
CA GLU A 157 -22.49 -1.49 14.83
C GLU A 157 -21.68 -2.16 13.73
N GLY A 158 -21.22 -3.39 13.99
CA GLY A 158 -20.44 -4.19 13.04
C GLY A 158 -19.05 -3.62 12.72
N PHE A 159 -18.58 -2.58 13.42
CA PHE A 159 -17.26 -2.01 13.19
C PHE A 159 -16.16 -2.77 13.92
N GLU A 160 -16.39 -3.08 15.20
CA GLU A 160 -15.37 -3.73 16.01
C GLU A 160 -14.98 -5.09 15.43
N ASN A 161 -13.69 -5.33 15.27
CA ASN A 161 -13.09 -6.49 14.64
C ASN A 161 -13.50 -6.73 13.17
N SER A 162 -14.12 -5.74 12.51
CA SER A 162 -14.35 -5.78 11.05
C SER A 162 -13.08 -5.50 10.26
N GLY A 163 -13.16 -5.64 8.93
CA GLY A 163 -12.05 -5.26 8.03
C GLY A 163 -11.70 -3.77 8.09
N ALA A 164 -12.69 -2.93 8.37
CA ALA A 164 -12.53 -1.48 8.50
C ALA A 164 -11.93 -1.04 9.85
N ASP A 165 -11.89 -1.92 10.85
CA ASP A 165 -11.34 -1.62 12.17
C ASP A 165 -9.81 -1.56 12.13
N PHE A 166 -9.23 -0.88 13.08
CA PHE A 166 -7.77 -0.86 13.28
C PHE A 166 -7.24 -2.22 13.71
N MET A 167 -6.01 -2.54 13.33
CA MET A 167 -5.33 -3.75 13.82
C MET A 167 -5.32 -3.75 15.36
N PRO A 168 -5.65 -4.88 16.00
CA PRO A 168 -5.81 -4.94 17.46
C PRO A 168 -4.60 -4.40 18.25
N GLN A 169 -3.37 -4.71 17.80
CA GLN A 169 -2.14 -4.29 18.47
C GLN A 169 -1.89 -2.78 18.40
N TYR A 170 -2.51 -2.07 17.44
CA TYR A 170 -2.33 -0.61 17.33
C TYR A 170 -3.37 0.17 18.13
N LYS A 171 -4.50 -0.43 18.52
CA LYS A 171 -5.61 0.25 19.21
C LYS A 171 -5.16 0.98 20.47
N GLN A 172 -4.24 0.40 21.24
CA GLN A 172 -3.68 1.04 22.44
C GLN A 172 -2.98 2.38 22.15
N HIS A 173 -2.43 2.54 20.94
CA HIS A 173 -1.76 3.75 20.50
C HIS A 173 -2.68 4.72 19.76
N ILE A 174 -3.74 4.21 19.13
CA ILE A 174 -4.67 4.99 18.31
C ILE A 174 -5.82 5.52 19.14
N LEU A 175 -6.40 4.71 20.03
CA LEU A 175 -7.59 5.05 20.82
C LEU A 175 -7.25 5.60 22.21
N ASP A 176 -6.11 6.25 22.36
CA ASP A 176 -5.58 6.79 23.61
C ASP A 176 -6.02 8.24 23.91
N ASN A 177 -6.93 8.78 23.13
CA ASN A 177 -7.41 10.16 23.18
C ASN A 177 -6.31 11.24 22.96
N LYS A 178 -5.13 10.84 22.48
CA LYS A 178 -4.02 11.76 22.13
C LYS A 178 -3.67 11.68 20.65
N THR A 179 -3.93 10.54 20.02
CA THR A 179 -3.72 10.35 18.60
C THR A 179 -4.79 11.08 17.78
N ILE A 180 -4.35 11.83 16.77
CA ILE A 180 -5.24 12.43 15.79
C ILE A 180 -5.80 11.32 14.92
N ILE A 181 -7.11 11.11 14.92
CA ILE A 181 -7.79 10.23 14.00
C ILE A 181 -8.49 11.13 12.99
N ALA A 182 -7.92 11.25 11.80
CA ALA A 182 -8.50 12.05 10.73
C ALA A 182 -9.85 11.48 10.29
N SER A 183 -10.73 12.31 9.77
CA SER A 183 -11.92 11.85 9.07
C SER A 183 -11.52 10.87 7.96
N PRO A 184 -12.29 9.80 7.72
CA PRO A 184 -11.86 8.81 6.75
C PRO A 184 -11.80 9.37 5.34
N HIS A 185 -10.71 9.08 4.63
CA HIS A 185 -10.64 9.32 3.21
C HIS A 185 -11.41 8.25 2.43
N LYS A 186 -11.74 8.54 1.18
CA LYS A 186 -12.66 7.72 0.36
C LYS A 186 -12.00 7.10 -0.85
N VAL A 187 -10.95 7.70 -1.37
CA VAL A 187 -10.24 7.19 -2.53
C VAL A 187 -8.79 6.94 -2.13
N TYR A 188 -7.84 7.82 -2.41
CA TYR A 188 -6.43 7.53 -2.10
C TYR A 188 -5.78 8.61 -1.24
N GLY A 189 -6.05 9.87 -1.49
CA GLY A 189 -5.39 10.99 -0.85
C GLY A 189 -6.20 11.64 0.28
N PRO A 190 -5.58 12.58 1.00
CA PRO A 190 -6.20 13.28 2.11
C PRO A 190 -7.04 14.50 1.68
N GLU A 191 -7.27 14.72 0.39
CA GLU A 191 -7.91 15.94 -0.12
C GLU A 191 -9.34 16.12 0.41
N GLN A 192 -9.99 15.02 0.78
CA GLN A 192 -11.38 15.00 1.26
C GLN A 192 -11.47 14.72 2.77
N ASN A 193 -10.35 14.70 3.49
CA ASN A 193 -10.35 14.52 4.93
C ASN A 193 -9.71 15.74 5.64
N ASP A 194 -9.67 15.71 6.97
CA ASP A 194 -9.16 16.80 7.78
C ASP A 194 -7.70 16.61 8.26
N LEU A 195 -6.96 15.62 7.73
CA LEU A 195 -5.59 15.33 8.19
C LEU A 195 -4.69 16.57 8.13
N VAL A 196 -4.63 17.23 6.97
CA VAL A 196 -3.77 18.42 6.77
C VAL A 196 -4.17 19.54 7.72
N LEU A 197 -5.47 19.78 7.91
CA LEU A 197 -5.97 20.76 8.87
C LEU A 197 -5.50 20.44 10.28
N GLN A 198 -5.67 19.18 10.71
CA GLN A 198 -5.27 18.73 12.06
C GLN A 198 -3.77 18.90 12.28
N LEU A 199 -2.93 18.49 11.32
CA LEU A 199 -1.49 18.65 11.39
C LEU A 199 -1.11 20.13 11.53
N ARG A 200 -1.65 21.01 10.66
CA ARG A 200 -1.38 22.46 10.72
C ARG A 200 -1.84 23.11 12.03
N LYS A 201 -3.03 22.72 12.54
CA LYS A 201 -3.53 23.23 13.82
C LYS A 201 -2.64 22.83 15.02
N ASN A 202 -1.96 21.70 14.91
CA ASN A 202 -0.99 21.22 15.89
C ASN A 202 0.45 21.70 15.60
N ARG A 203 0.63 22.65 14.65
CA ARG A 203 1.95 23.21 14.28
C ARG A 203 2.92 22.17 13.73
N ILE A 204 2.41 21.12 13.12
CA ILE A 204 3.21 20.09 12.46
C ILE A 204 3.51 20.53 11.03
N ASP A 205 4.75 20.39 10.62
CA ASP A 205 5.22 20.61 9.25
C ASP A 205 6.24 19.56 8.80
N GLN A 206 6.64 18.65 9.71
CA GLN A 206 7.44 17.48 9.39
C GLN A 206 6.61 16.21 9.62
N VAL A 207 6.65 15.30 8.66
CA VAL A 207 5.87 14.06 8.68
C VAL A 207 6.78 12.85 8.46
N VAL A 208 6.67 11.88 9.35
CA VAL A 208 7.15 10.51 9.14
C VAL A 208 5.96 9.69 8.66
N LEU A 209 5.97 9.26 7.42
CA LEU A 209 4.83 8.64 6.73
C LEU A 209 5.02 7.14 6.59
N ALA A 210 4.02 6.36 6.98
CA ALA A 210 3.97 4.90 6.89
C ALA A 210 2.54 4.40 6.66
N GLY A 211 2.33 3.09 6.52
CA GLY A 211 1.00 2.47 6.41
C GLY A 211 0.74 1.84 5.04
N MET A 212 -0.52 1.80 4.61
CA MET A 212 -0.97 1.07 3.42
C MET A 212 -1.72 1.97 2.44
N SER A 213 -1.77 1.68 1.17
CA SER A 213 -0.87 0.85 0.40
C SER A 213 0.19 1.73 -0.25
N ALA A 214 1.42 1.23 -0.36
CA ALA A 214 2.58 2.04 -0.75
C ALA A 214 2.36 2.88 -2.01
N ASN A 215 1.94 2.26 -3.12
CA ASN A 215 1.73 2.92 -4.42
C ASN A 215 0.35 3.57 -4.60
N LEU A 216 -0.48 3.59 -3.57
CA LEU A 216 -1.82 4.15 -3.59
C LEU A 216 -1.97 5.20 -2.50
N CYS A 217 -2.59 4.85 -1.36
CA CYS A 217 -2.92 5.82 -0.33
C CYS A 217 -1.67 6.47 0.29
N VAL A 218 -0.59 5.71 0.55
CA VAL A 218 0.66 6.28 1.09
C VAL A 218 1.29 7.27 0.11
N GLU A 219 1.41 6.90 -1.17
CA GLU A 219 1.97 7.79 -2.18
C GLU A 219 1.09 9.02 -2.43
N SER A 220 -0.25 8.85 -2.44
CA SER A 220 -1.17 9.98 -2.59
C SER A 220 -1.05 10.96 -1.42
N HIS A 221 -0.97 10.45 -0.18
CA HIS A 221 -0.73 11.29 0.99
C HIS A 221 0.65 11.97 0.93
N LEU A 222 1.70 11.26 0.50
CA LEU A 222 3.03 11.85 0.30
C LEU A 222 2.95 13.07 -0.64
N ARG A 223 2.34 12.90 -1.81
CA ARG A 223 2.22 13.97 -2.81
C ARG A 223 1.43 15.17 -2.27
N ALA A 224 0.27 14.92 -1.68
CA ALA A 224 -0.56 15.97 -1.10
C ALA A 224 0.12 16.72 0.05
N LEU A 225 0.87 16.02 0.90
CA LEU A 225 1.62 16.63 2.00
C LEU A 225 2.77 17.50 1.47
N LEU A 226 3.51 17.03 0.46
CA LEU A 226 4.56 17.83 -0.18
C LEU A 226 4.01 19.10 -0.83
N GLU A 227 2.91 18.99 -1.59
CA GLU A 227 2.21 20.15 -2.18
C GLU A 227 1.62 21.07 -1.09
N GLY A 228 1.26 20.52 0.07
CA GLY A 228 0.85 21.25 1.26
C GLY A 228 1.99 21.91 2.04
N GLY A 229 3.24 21.80 1.57
CA GLY A 229 4.43 22.42 2.17
C GLY A 229 4.91 21.72 3.44
N PHE A 230 4.74 20.40 3.55
CA PHE A 230 5.37 19.59 4.60
C PHE A 230 6.70 19.01 4.13
N GLU A 231 7.63 18.80 5.05
CA GLU A 231 8.75 17.90 4.84
C GLU A 231 8.30 16.48 5.19
N VAL A 232 8.50 15.53 4.27
CA VAL A 232 8.01 14.17 4.45
C VAL A 232 9.12 13.13 4.30
N ALA A 233 9.32 12.33 5.35
CA ALA A 233 10.12 11.12 5.32
C ALA A 233 9.22 9.90 5.21
N VAL A 234 9.43 9.03 4.23
CA VAL A 234 8.70 7.77 4.09
C VAL A 234 9.47 6.63 4.75
N VAL A 235 8.78 5.81 5.57
CA VAL A 235 9.37 4.62 6.18
C VAL A 235 9.11 3.42 5.29
N ARG A 236 10.09 3.08 4.46
CA ARG A 236 9.94 2.14 3.34
C ARG A 236 9.58 0.71 3.73
N ASP A 237 10.04 0.23 4.88
CA ASP A 237 9.76 -1.12 5.40
C ASP A 237 8.55 -1.15 6.36
N ALA A 238 7.89 -0.01 6.55
CA ALA A 238 6.61 0.10 7.27
C ALA A 238 5.45 0.39 6.31
N THR A 239 5.60 0.03 5.05
CA THR A 239 4.56 0.05 4.01
C THR A 239 4.70 -1.16 3.11
N ALA A 240 3.63 -1.53 2.41
CA ALA A 240 3.58 -2.63 1.46
C ALA A 240 2.56 -2.34 0.36
N ALA A 241 2.54 -3.15 -0.70
CA ALA A 241 1.58 -2.99 -1.78
C ALA A 241 1.19 -4.33 -2.41
N ALA A 242 0.20 -4.31 -3.28
CA ALA A 242 -0.18 -5.48 -4.06
C ALA A 242 0.90 -5.85 -5.08
N ILE A 243 1.11 -7.15 -5.27
CA ILE A 243 1.87 -7.72 -6.38
C ILE A 243 0.86 -8.44 -7.27
N LEU A 244 0.61 -7.88 -8.43
CA LEU A 244 -0.44 -8.31 -9.37
C LEU A 244 0.19 -8.59 -10.74
N PRO A 245 -0.54 -9.24 -11.68
CA PRO A 245 -0.07 -9.39 -13.05
C PRO A 245 0.30 -8.08 -13.74
N GLU A 246 -0.33 -6.97 -13.33
CA GLU A 246 -0.04 -5.62 -13.82
C GLU A 246 1.31 -5.08 -13.35
N GLY A 247 1.86 -5.61 -12.25
CA GLY A 247 3.17 -5.24 -11.74
C GLY A 247 3.32 -5.31 -10.22
N ASP A 248 4.52 -4.96 -9.78
CA ASP A 248 4.88 -4.83 -8.37
C ASP A 248 4.61 -3.40 -7.89
N GLY A 249 3.53 -3.22 -7.14
CA GLY A 249 3.13 -1.92 -6.62
C GLY A 249 4.13 -1.35 -5.60
N TYR A 250 4.80 -2.22 -4.83
CA TYR A 250 5.79 -1.73 -3.88
C TYR A 250 7.05 -1.20 -4.57
N LEU A 251 7.54 -1.88 -5.60
CA LEU A 251 8.69 -1.41 -6.38
C LEU A 251 8.38 -0.08 -7.07
N ALA A 252 7.17 0.06 -7.62
CA ALA A 252 6.72 1.31 -8.23
C ALA A 252 6.72 2.46 -7.22
N ALA A 253 6.13 2.24 -6.04
CA ALA A 253 6.12 3.22 -4.96
C ALA A 253 7.54 3.58 -4.48
N LEU A 254 8.39 2.59 -4.24
CA LEU A 254 9.75 2.80 -3.76
C LEU A 254 10.57 3.67 -4.72
N THR A 255 10.37 3.49 -6.02
CA THR A 255 10.97 4.36 -7.05
C THR A 255 10.49 5.80 -6.85
N ASN A 256 9.18 6.03 -6.75
CA ASN A 256 8.61 7.36 -6.56
C ASN A 256 9.04 7.98 -5.22
N PHE A 257 9.06 7.22 -4.13
CA PHE A 257 9.54 7.71 -2.83
C PHE A 257 10.96 8.25 -2.91
N ARG A 258 11.86 7.52 -3.59
CA ARG A 258 13.24 7.97 -3.79
C ARG A 258 13.35 9.26 -4.61
N PHE A 259 12.39 9.50 -5.52
CA PHE A 259 12.39 10.71 -6.36
C PHE A 259 11.79 11.92 -5.66
N ILE A 260 10.75 11.75 -4.84
CA ILE A 260 9.95 12.89 -4.39
C ILE A 260 9.96 13.13 -2.88
N ALA A 261 10.18 12.12 -2.03
CA ALA A 261 10.20 12.33 -0.59
C ALA A 261 11.45 13.10 -0.14
N ASN A 262 11.34 13.89 0.94
CA ASN A 262 12.50 14.54 1.54
C ASN A 262 13.51 13.52 2.10
N ALA A 263 12.99 12.37 2.58
CA ALA A 263 13.81 11.23 2.99
C ALA A 263 13.08 9.90 2.80
N VAL A 264 13.84 8.83 2.63
CA VAL A 264 13.36 7.44 2.64
C VAL A 264 14.19 6.68 3.64
N TRP A 265 13.57 6.27 4.75
CA TRP A 265 14.24 5.61 5.86
C TRP A 265 13.70 4.20 6.08
N THR A 266 14.47 3.39 6.79
CA THR A 266 13.99 2.16 7.41
C THR A 266 13.33 2.45 8.75
N THR A 267 12.55 1.50 9.27
CA THR A 267 11.99 1.57 10.62
C THR A 267 13.09 1.73 11.68
N GLY A 268 14.22 1.01 11.53
CA GLY A 268 15.33 1.13 12.46
C GLY A 268 15.93 2.54 12.51
N GLU A 269 16.17 3.14 11.34
CA GLU A 269 16.66 4.52 11.23
C GLU A 269 15.66 5.53 11.78
N THR A 270 14.39 5.31 11.53
CA THR A 270 13.31 6.18 12.00
C THR A 270 13.19 6.12 13.52
N VAL A 271 13.15 4.93 14.11
CA VAL A 271 13.10 4.77 15.57
C VAL A 271 14.30 5.44 16.24
N ALA A 272 15.50 5.29 15.68
CA ALA A 272 16.69 5.99 16.20
C ALA A 272 16.52 7.52 16.19
N ARG A 273 15.98 8.09 15.10
CA ARG A 273 15.71 9.52 14.98
C ARG A 273 14.63 10.03 15.93
N LEU A 274 13.55 9.25 16.09
CA LEU A 274 12.48 9.59 17.05
C LEU A 274 12.95 9.51 18.51
N SER A 275 13.98 8.71 18.79
CA SER A 275 14.54 8.53 20.15
C SER A 275 15.74 9.44 20.45
N ALA A 276 16.28 10.12 19.46
CA ALA A 276 17.38 11.05 19.64
C ALA A 276 16.83 12.30 20.38
N ARG A 277 17.11 12.41 21.67
CA ARG A 277 16.87 13.65 22.41
C ARG A 277 17.91 14.66 21.92
N GLY A 278 17.46 15.75 21.30
CA GLY A 278 18.28 16.87 20.92
C GLY A 278 18.94 17.58 22.12
#